data_34b55cfbc38da5fb6afa8bec84d82137
#
_entry.id   34b55cfbc38da5fb6afa8bec84d82137
#
_cell.length_a   1.000
_cell.length_b   1.000
_cell.length_c   1.000
_cell.angle_alpha   90.00
_cell.angle_beta   90.00
_cell.angle_gamma   90.00
#
_symmetry.space_group_name_H-M   'P 1'
#
loop_
_entity.id
_entity.type
_entity.pdbx_description
1 polymer ?
#
loop_
_entity_poly.entity_id
_entity_poly.type
_entity_poly.pdbx_seq_one_letter_code
_entity_poly.pdbx_strand_id
1 'polypeptide(L)'
;MNFVEELRWRGMLHDIMPDTEDYLLKNKTTGYIGFDPTADSLHIGSLVPIIILMHFQKAGHNPIALVGGATGMVGDPSGKSDERNLLDEETLAKNVAGVQGQLARFLKFENTDIENPAELVNNYDWMKDISLIEFVRDVGKHITVNYMMAKDSVKKRFDPDSKVGMSFTEFTYQLFQGYDFYHLYKEKNCMLQMGGSDQWGNITTGTELVRRMGQGKAYALTCKL
;
A
#
# COMPACT_ATOMS: atom_id res chain seq x y z
N MET A 1 -21.04 15.37 0.18
CA MET A 1 -20.52 14.31 -0.74
C MET A 1 -19.64 13.41 0.08
N ASN A 2 -19.88 12.12 0.07
CA ASN A 2 -19.03 11.16 0.79
C ASN A 2 -17.70 10.92 0.02
N PHE A 3 -16.75 10.24 0.66
CA PHE A 3 -15.43 10.02 0.08
C PHE A 3 -15.45 9.32 -1.28
N VAL A 4 -16.22 8.24 -1.42
CA VAL A 4 -16.28 7.44 -2.66
C VAL A 4 -17.02 8.22 -3.76
N GLU A 5 -18.09 8.93 -3.43
CA GLU A 5 -18.80 9.81 -4.38
C GLU A 5 -17.88 10.93 -4.88
N GLU A 6 -17.07 11.53 -4.01
CA GLU A 6 -16.09 12.57 -4.37
C GLU A 6 -15.09 12.04 -5.40
N LEU A 7 -14.51 10.84 -5.14
CA LEU A 7 -13.59 10.20 -6.09
C LEU A 7 -14.28 9.86 -7.42
N ARG A 8 -15.52 9.38 -7.36
CA ARG A 8 -16.29 9.03 -8.57
C ARG A 8 -16.61 10.28 -9.39
N TRP A 9 -17.06 11.35 -8.75
CA TRP A 9 -17.36 12.62 -9.41
C TRP A 9 -16.12 13.23 -10.09
N ARG A 10 -14.95 13.09 -9.48
CA ARG A 10 -13.67 13.54 -10.06
C ARG A 10 -13.15 12.61 -11.15
N GLY A 11 -13.79 11.48 -11.41
CA GLY A 11 -13.31 10.48 -12.36
C GLY A 11 -12.04 9.75 -11.91
N MET A 12 -11.71 9.85 -10.62
CA MET A 12 -10.51 9.23 -10.04
C MET A 12 -10.72 7.74 -9.72
N LEU A 13 -11.91 7.34 -9.30
CA LEU A 13 -12.18 5.95 -8.90
C LEU A 13 -11.93 4.99 -10.07
N HIS A 14 -11.14 3.92 -9.81
CA HIS A 14 -10.88 2.83 -10.75
C HIS A 14 -11.58 1.54 -10.29
N ASP A 15 -11.06 0.88 -9.28
CA ASP A 15 -11.66 -0.32 -8.71
C ASP A 15 -12.01 -0.11 -7.23
N ILE A 16 -13.04 -0.81 -6.79
CA ILE A 16 -13.49 -0.81 -5.39
C ILE A 16 -14.00 -2.21 -5.03
N MET A 17 -13.57 -2.73 -3.88
CA MET A 17 -14.10 -4.00 -3.39
C MET A 17 -15.59 -3.89 -3.02
N PRO A 18 -16.36 -4.98 -3.16
CA PRO A 18 -17.74 -5.02 -2.68
C PRO A 18 -17.85 -4.57 -1.22
N ASP A 19 -18.94 -3.90 -0.89
CA ASP A 19 -19.30 -3.38 0.43
C ASP A 19 -18.39 -2.27 0.98
N THR A 20 -17.34 -1.85 0.27
CA THR A 20 -16.41 -0.79 0.72
C THR A 20 -17.13 0.54 0.90
N GLU A 21 -17.95 0.95 -0.08
CA GLU A 21 -18.70 2.22 -0.01
C GLU A 21 -19.68 2.22 1.16
N ASP A 22 -20.44 1.14 1.32
CA ASP A 22 -21.39 0.99 2.41
C ASP A 22 -20.72 1.01 3.78
N TYR A 23 -19.52 0.41 3.87
CA TYR A 23 -18.75 0.42 5.11
C TYR A 23 -18.26 1.83 5.46
N LEU A 24 -17.71 2.56 4.48
CA LEU A 24 -17.20 3.92 4.67
C LEU A 24 -18.32 4.92 5.01
N LEU A 25 -19.52 4.72 4.48
CA LEU A 25 -20.68 5.55 4.82
C LEU A 25 -21.13 5.42 6.28
N LYS A 26 -20.92 4.23 6.87
CA LYS A 26 -21.43 3.91 8.21
C LYS A 26 -20.37 4.07 9.30
N ASN A 27 -19.08 4.11 8.92
CA ASN A 27 -17.97 4.03 9.86
C ASN A 27 -16.92 5.11 9.59
N LYS A 28 -16.51 5.82 10.64
CA LYS A 28 -15.23 6.50 10.63
C LYS A 28 -14.14 5.42 10.70
N THR A 29 -13.23 5.40 9.77
CA THR A 29 -12.25 4.29 9.65
C THR A 29 -10.85 4.79 9.38
N THR A 30 -9.88 3.95 9.68
CA THR A 30 -8.48 4.14 9.30
C THR A 30 -8.22 3.49 7.95
N GLY A 31 -7.52 4.21 7.08
CA GLY A 31 -7.10 3.72 5.76
C GLY A 31 -5.72 4.22 5.40
N TYR A 32 -4.98 3.47 4.59
CA TYR A 32 -3.62 3.83 4.26
C TYR A 32 -3.29 3.77 2.77
N ILE A 33 -2.22 4.48 2.42
CA ILE A 33 -1.51 4.37 1.13
C ILE A 33 -0.01 4.24 1.43
N GLY A 34 0.66 3.35 0.69
CA GLY A 34 2.11 3.19 0.72
C GLY A 34 2.83 4.10 -0.27
N PHE A 35 4.00 4.60 0.13
CA PHE A 35 4.89 5.41 -0.68
C PHE A 35 6.30 4.84 -0.58
N ASP A 36 6.81 4.24 -1.64
CA ASP A 36 8.17 3.73 -1.68
C ASP A 36 9.18 4.88 -1.87
N PRO A 37 10.15 5.04 -0.97
CA PRO A 37 11.13 6.12 -1.00
C PRO A 37 12.28 5.83 -1.97
N THR A 38 11.95 5.68 -3.26
CA THR A 38 12.92 5.36 -4.32
C THR A 38 13.81 6.53 -4.71
N ALA A 39 13.48 7.73 -4.25
CA ALA A 39 14.26 8.96 -4.35
C ALA A 39 13.95 9.86 -3.15
N ASP A 40 14.72 10.91 -2.95
CA ASP A 40 14.52 11.91 -1.87
C ASP A 40 13.31 12.83 -2.12
N SER A 41 12.60 12.62 -3.23
CA SER A 41 11.39 13.36 -3.59
C SER A 41 10.39 12.47 -4.33
N LEU A 42 9.11 12.75 -4.11
CA LEU A 42 8.01 12.13 -4.84
C LEU A 42 7.90 12.73 -6.24
N HIS A 43 7.55 11.93 -7.22
CA HIS A 43 7.30 12.39 -8.59
C HIS A 43 5.81 12.75 -8.81
N ILE A 44 5.50 13.32 -9.96
CA ILE A 44 4.13 13.78 -10.27
C ILE A 44 3.07 12.65 -10.16
N GLY A 45 3.42 11.40 -10.46
CA GLY A 45 2.51 10.26 -10.31
C GLY A 45 2.11 9.99 -8.86
N SER A 46 2.95 10.37 -7.89
CA SER A 46 2.65 10.24 -6.46
C SER A 46 1.59 11.25 -5.99
N LEU A 47 1.27 12.27 -6.80
CA LEU A 47 0.29 13.27 -6.43
C LEU A 47 -1.13 12.67 -6.35
N VAL A 48 -1.46 11.70 -7.20
CA VAL A 48 -2.76 11.03 -7.16
C VAL A 48 -2.99 10.31 -5.82
N PRO A 49 -2.09 9.42 -5.34
CA PRO A 49 -2.20 8.83 -4.01
C PRO A 49 -2.30 9.86 -2.88
N ILE A 50 -1.53 10.96 -2.94
CA ILE A 50 -1.59 12.02 -1.94
C ILE A 50 -2.98 12.68 -1.92
N ILE A 51 -3.53 13.00 -3.09
CA ILE A 51 -4.86 13.61 -3.22
C ILE A 51 -5.94 12.66 -2.68
N ILE A 52 -5.82 11.35 -2.90
CA ILE A 52 -6.73 10.36 -2.33
C ILE A 52 -6.72 10.44 -0.79
N LEU A 53 -5.54 10.43 -0.17
CA LEU A 53 -5.42 10.57 1.29
C LEU A 53 -5.97 11.91 1.80
N MET A 54 -5.77 13.01 1.06
CA MET A 54 -6.36 14.32 1.40
C MET A 54 -7.89 14.28 1.40
N HIS A 55 -8.49 13.66 0.38
CA HIS A 55 -9.95 13.51 0.32
C HIS A 55 -10.47 12.58 1.41
N PHE A 56 -9.72 11.51 1.72
CA PHE A 56 -10.04 10.60 2.81
C PHE A 56 -10.03 11.32 4.17
N GLN A 57 -9.01 12.14 4.43
CA GLN A 57 -8.93 13.00 5.62
C GLN A 57 -10.08 14.01 5.68
N LYS A 58 -10.36 14.72 4.57
CA LYS A 58 -11.46 15.69 4.50
C LYS A 58 -12.84 15.08 4.71
N ALA A 59 -13.01 13.80 4.36
CA ALA A 59 -14.24 13.06 4.60
C ALA A 59 -14.42 12.60 6.07
N GLY A 60 -13.45 12.90 6.94
CA GLY A 60 -13.51 12.60 8.38
C GLY A 60 -12.89 11.25 8.77
N HIS A 61 -12.29 10.53 7.84
CA HIS A 61 -11.58 9.29 8.11
C HIS A 61 -10.13 9.53 8.57
N ASN A 62 -9.48 8.52 9.13
CA ASN A 62 -8.13 8.61 9.67
C ASN A 62 -7.10 8.11 8.63
N PRO A 63 -6.35 8.98 7.96
CA PRO A 63 -5.36 8.54 6.97
C PRO A 63 -4.05 8.14 7.61
N ILE A 64 -3.46 7.05 7.12
CA ILE A 64 -2.08 6.65 7.35
C ILE A 64 -1.30 6.80 6.05
N ALA A 65 -0.20 7.53 6.09
CA ALA A 65 0.82 7.52 5.05
C ALA A 65 1.93 6.54 5.46
N LEU A 66 2.03 5.40 4.77
CA LEU A 66 3.06 4.42 5.01
C LEU A 66 4.26 4.72 4.10
N VAL A 67 5.43 4.94 4.69
CA VAL A 67 6.68 5.02 3.93
C VAL A 67 7.32 3.63 3.90
N GLY A 68 7.59 3.15 2.69
CA GLY A 68 8.11 1.81 2.44
C GLY A 68 9.61 1.68 2.71
N GLY A 69 10.08 1.87 3.95
CA GLY A 69 11.49 1.70 4.30
C GLY A 69 11.98 0.28 4.02
N ALA A 70 11.24 -0.75 4.40
CA ALA A 70 11.57 -2.14 4.08
C ALA A 70 11.25 -2.50 2.62
N THR A 71 10.05 -2.16 2.13
CA THR A 71 9.63 -2.47 0.76
C THR A 71 10.45 -1.72 -0.29
N GLY A 72 10.97 -0.54 0.02
CA GLY A 72 11.91 0.19 -0.82
C GLY A 72 13.24 -0.53 -1.03
N MET A 73 13.66 -1.38 -0.08
CA MET A 73 14.85 -2.25 -0.22
C MET A 73 14.57 -3.46 -1.12
N VAL A 74 13.31 -3.85 -1.29
CA VAL A 74 12.90 -4.99 -2.13
C VAL A 74 12.54 -4.53 -3.54
N GLY A 75 11.76 -3.46 -3.68
CA GLY A 75 11.33 -2.87 -4.94
C GLY A 75 10.05 -3.46 -5.52
N ASP A 76 9.04 -2.60 -5.69
CA ASP A 76 7.74 -2.98 -6.28
C ASP A 76 7.87 -3.24 -7.78
N PRO A 77 7.50 -4.44 -8.27
CA PRO A 77 7.50 -4.78 -9.68
C PRO A 77 6.30 -4.22 -10.46
N SER A 78 5.28 -3.69 -9.77
CA SER A 78 4.03 -3.23 -10.39
C SER A 78 4.28 -2.12 -11.40
N GLY A 79 3.73 -2.27 -12.61
CA GLY A 79 3.84 -1.28 -13.68
C GLY A 79 5.23 -1.13 -14.30
N LYS A 80 6.20 -2.01 -14.01
CA LYS A 80 7.59 -1.95 -14.50
C LYS A 80 8.01 -3.20 -15.25
N SER A 81 8.94 -3.02 -16.20
CA SER A 81 9.57 -4.09 -16.98
C SER A 81 10.91 -4.53 -16.42
N ASP A 82 11.60 -3.67 -15.66
CA ASP A 82 12.97 -3.88 -15.21
C ASP A 82 13.04 -3.94 -13.68
N GLU A 83 13.99 -4.73 -13.16
CA GLU A 83 14.29 -4.83 -11.74
C GLU A 83 14.86 -3.50 -11.20
N ARG A 84 14.50 -3.13 -9.98
CA ARG A 84 14.97 -1.88 -9.35
C ARG A 84 16.38 -2.06 -8.79
N ASN A 85 17.18 -1.00 -8.85
CA ASN A 85 18.42 -0.92 -8.07
C ASN A 85 18.08 -0.88 -6.57
N LEU A 86 18.73 -1.74 -5.81
CA LEU A 86 18.60 -1.79 -4.36
C LEU A 86 19.30 -0.55 -3.76
N LEU A 87 18.63 0.07 -2.79
CA LEU A 87 19.16 1.23 -2.05
C LEU A 87 19.88 0.76 -0.79
N ASP A 88 20.96 1.44 -0.42
CA ASP A 88 21.58 1.27 0.90
C ASP A 88 20.78 1.97 2.01
N GLU A 89 21.02 1.61 3.26
CA GLU A 89 20.27 2.11 4.42
C GLU A 89 20.38 3.64 4.59
N GLU A 90 21.54 4.23 4.29
CA GLU A 90 21.76 5.68 4.43
C GLU A 90 20.96 6.46 3.39
N THR A 91 21.04 6.05 2.13
CA THR A 91 20.25 6.62 1.04
C THR A 91 18.75 6.46 1.31
N LEU A 92 18.34 5.28 1.80
CA LEU A 92 16.95 5.01 2.15
C LEU A 92 16.45 5.94 3.26
N ALA A 93 17.20 6.11 4.34
CA ALA A 93 16.85 7.01 5.44
C ALA A 93 16.70 8.47 4.98
N LYS A 94 17.59 8.93 4.11
CA LYS A 94 17.51 10.26 3.48
C LYS A 94 16.24 10.40 2.64
N ASN A 95 15.94 9.40 1.82
CA ASN A 95 14.75 9.40 0.97
C ASN A 95 13.46 9.40 1.81
N VAL A 96 13.39 8.59 2.86
CA VAL A 96 12.27 8.56 3.82
C VAL A 96 12.01 9.94 4.39
N ALA A 97 13.06 10.64 4.86
CA ALA A 97 12.93 11.99 5.40
C ALA A 97 12.42 13.00 4.35
N GLY A 98 12.90 12.90 3.11
CA GLY A 98 12.44 13.74 2.00
C GLY A 98 10.96 13.54 1.67
N VAL A 99 10.52 12.30 1.56
CA VAL A 99 9.11 11.92 1.33
C VAL A 99 8.22 12.42 2.46
N GLN A 100 8.64 12.23 3.71
CA GLN A 100 7.92 12.73 4.89
C GLN A 100 7.71 14.23 4.84
N GLY A 101 8.76 15.01 4.52
CA GLY A 101 8.69 16.46 4.41
C GLY A 101 7.73 16.94 3.31
N GLN A 102 7.57 16.17 2.24
CA GLN A 102 6.62 16.48 1.16
C GLN A 102 5.18 16.13 1.55
N LEU A 103 4.94 14.97 2.15
CA LEU A 103 3.61 14.55 2.62
C LEU A 103 3.04 15.53 3.64
N ALA A 104 3.89 16.11 4.51
CA ALA A 104 3.49 17.09 5.52
C ALA A 104 2.95 18.42 4.91
N ARG A 105 3.15 18.66 3.61
CA ARG A 105 2.57 19.83 2.92
C ARG A 105 1.11 19.62 2.51
N PHE A 106 0.66 18.37 2.41
CA PHE A 106 -0.64 18.00 1.88
C PHE A 106 -1.59 17.44 2.94
N LEU A 107 -1.05 16.69 3.90
CA LEU A 107 -1.79 16.05 4.97
C LEU A 107 -1.59 16.81 6.28
N LYS A 108 -2.62 16.87 7.07
CA LYS A 108 -2.57 17.44 8.42
C LYS A 108 -2.20 16.31 9.38
N PHE A 109 -0.97 16.33 9.84
CA PHE A 109 -0.45 15.44 10.88
C PHE A 109 -0.75 15.97 12.29
N GLU A 110 -0.31 15.25 13.33
CA GLU A 110 -0.40 15.70 14.72
C GLU A 110 0.15 17.12 14.91
N ASN A 111 -0.38 17.84 15.88
CA ASN A 111 -0.20 19.29 16.15
C ASN A 111 -1.08 20.22 15.28
N THR A 112 -2.10 19.72 14.63
CA THR A 112 -3.15 20.55 14.02
C THR A 112 -4.46 20.35 14.79
N ASP A 113 -5.29 21.41 14.87
CA ASP A 113 -6.62 21.38 15.53
C ASP A 113 -7.64 20.61 14.70
N ILE A 114 -7.38 19.33 14.41
CA ILE A 114 -8.29 18.45 13.68
C ILE A 114 -8.52 17.15 14.45
N GLU A 115 -9.72 16.60 14.33
CA GLU A 115 -10.14 15.37 15.03
C GLU A 115 -9.57 14.08 14.42
N ASN A 116 -9.03 14.14 13.21
CA ASN A 116 -8.51 13.01 12.44
C ASN A 116 -7.14 13.32 11.80
N PRO A 117 -6.11 13.57 12.62
CA PRO A 117 -4.78 13.80 12.09
C PRO A 117 -4.30 12.61 11.29
N ALA A 118 -3.49 12.88 10.27
CA ALA A 118 -2.80 11.84 9.54
C ALA A 118 -1.68 11.23 10.41
N GLU A 119 -1.43 9.97 10.23
CA GLU A 119 -0.29 9.29 10.86
C GLU A 119 0.74 8.92 9.78
N LEU A 120 2.02 9.14 10.08
CA LEU A 120 3.12 8.64 9.27
C LEU A 120 3.72 7.40 9.93
N VAL A 121 3.88 6.33 9.16
CA VAL A 121 4.49 5.09 9.64
C VAL A 121 5.55 4.62 8.64
N ASN A 122 6.54 3.88 9.13
CA ASN A 122 7.58 3.26 8.31
C ASN A 122 7.51 1.74 8.48
N ASN A 123 7.32 1.00 7.40
CA ASN A 123 7.23 -0.46 7.49
C ASN A 123 8.56 -1.15 7.88
N TYR A 124 9.68 -0.44 7.83
CA TYR A 124 10.95 -0.92 8.38
C TYR A 124 10.85 -1.23 9.88
N ASP A 125 10.02 -0.47 10.62
CA ASP A 125 9.90 -0.61 12.06
C ASP A 125 9.39 -1.99 12.51
N TRP A 126 8.54 -2.64 11.72
CA TRP A 126 8.03 -3.97 12.02
C TRP A 126 8.60 -5.09 11.15
N MET A 127 9.19 -4.76 9.98
CA MET A 127 9.75 -5.75 9.08
C MET A 127 11.16 -6.19 9.47
N LYS A 128 11.98 -5.28 10.00
CA LYS A 128 13.40 -5.52 10.29
C LYS A 128 13.66 -6.66 11.28
N ASP A 129 12.74 -6.88 12.20
CA ASP A 129 12.89 -7.86 13.26
C ASP A 129 12.28 -9.23 12.94
N ILE A 130 11.60 -9.36 11.79
CA ILE A 130 11.02 -10.63 11.35
C ILE A 130 12.07 -11.47 10.64
N SER A 131 12.39 -12.63 11.18
CA SER A 131 13.29 -13.54 10.50
C SER A 131 12.63 -14.14 9.24
N LEU A 132 13.46 -14.50 8.25
CA LEU A 132 12.97 -15.17 7.03
C LEU A 132 12.14 -16.42 7.34
N ILE A 133 12.57 -17.20 8.33
CA ILE A 133 11.88 -18.43 8.72
C ILE A 133 10.49 -18.12 9.30
N GLU A 134 10.39 -17.12 10.16
CA GLU A 134 9.12 -16.67 10.72
C GLU A 134 8.18 -16.15 9.62
N PHE A 135 8.69 -15.31 8.73
CA PHE A 135 7.89 -14.77 7.63
C PHE A 135 7.32 -15.87 6.73
N VAL A 136 8.16 -16.83 6.30
CA VAL A 136 7.72 -17.95 5.46
C VAL A 136 6.73 -18.86 6.20
N ARG A 137 7.00 -19.18 7.48
CA ARG A 137 6.15 -20.04 8.30
C ARG A 137 4.80 -19.39 8.62
N ASP A 138 4.79 -18.12 9.01
CA ASP A 138 3.61 -17.49 9.61
C ASP A 138 2.79 -16.65 8.61
N VAL A 139 3.43 -16.10 7.58
CA VAL A 139 2.76 -15.35 6.51
C VAL A 139 2.65 -16.18 5.24
N GLY A 140 3.75 -16.75 4.76
CA GLY A 140 3.82 -17.48 3.48
C GLY A 140 2.82 -18.61 3.37
N LYS A 141 2.56 -19.36 4.46
CA LYS A 141 1.60 -20.49 4.46
C LYS A 141 0.15 -20.09 4.14
N HIS A 142 -0.19 -18.80 4.30
CA HIS A 142 -1.56 -18.32 4.10
C HIS A 142 -1.86 -17.94 2.65
N ILE A 143 -0.85 -17.76 1.79
CA ILE A 143 -1.01 -17.42 0.38
C ILE A 143 -0.40 -18.53 -0.48
N THR A 144 -1.20 -19.11 -1.36
CA THR A 144 -0.71 -20.16 -2.26
C THR A 144 0.05 -19.56 -3.44
N VAL A 145 1.05 -20.29 -3.96
CA VAL A 145 1.78 -19.90 -5.17
C VAL A 145 0.82 -19.69 -6.35
N ASN A 146 -0.20 -20.54 -6.49
CA ASN A 146 -1.21 -20.40 -7.54
C ASN A 146 -1.97 -19.07 -7.44
N TYR A 147 -2.28 -18.60 -6.22
CA TYR A 147 -2.89 -17.30 -6.00
C TYR A 147 -1.96 -16.16 -6.45
N MET A 148 -0.68 -16.25 -6.10
CA MET A 148 0.32 -15.26 -6.49
C MET A 148 0.54 -15.22 -8.00
N MET A 149 0.63 -16.39 -8.65
CA MET A 149 0.78 -16.55 -10.10
C MET A 149 -0.44 -16.04 -10.90
N ALA A 150 -1.61 -15.98 -10.28
CA ALA A 150 -2.83 -15.50 -10.93
C ALA A 150 -2.91 -13.97 -11.08
N LYS A 151 -2.01 -13.21 -10.44
CA LYS A 151 -1.97 -11.74 -10.54
C LYS A 151 -1.51 -11.29 -11.92
N ASP A 152 -2.13 -10.24 -12.45
CA ASP A 152 -1.82 -9.76 -13.81
C ASP A 152 -0.39 -9.26 -13.96
N SER A 153 0.17 -8.62 -12.91
CA SER A 153 1.58 -8.20 -12.89
C SER A 153 2.53 -9.39 -13.00
N VAL A 154 2.17 -10.53 -12.39
CA VAL A 154 2.96 -11.77 -12.44
C VAL A 154 2.77 -12.47 -13.79
N LYS A 155 1.52 -12.66 -14.25
CA LYS A 155 1.23 -13.33 -15.53
C LYS A 155 1.97 -12.71 -16.71
N LYS A 156 2.01 -11.38 -16.78
CA LYS A 156 2.72 -10.64 -17.85
C LYS A 156 4.22 -10.97 -17.93
N ARG A 157 4.85 -11.30 -16.80
CA ARG A 157 6.28 -11.63 -16.71
C ARG A 157 6.57 -13.11 -17.05
N PHE A 158 5.56 -13.98 -16.97
CA PHE A 158 5.63 -15.39 -17.35
C PHE A 158 5.08 -15.67 -18.75
N ASP A 159 4.68 -14.63 -19.49
CA ASP A 159 4.30 -14.76 -20.89
C ASP A 159 5.50 -15.26 -21.69
N PRO A 160 5.35 -16.26 -22.59
CA PRO A 160 6.44 -16.75 -23.43
C PRO A 160 7.13 -15.67 -24.28
N ASP A 161 6.41 -14.60 -24.61
CA ASP A 161 6.94 -13.46 -25.36
C ASP A 161 7.67 -12.43 -24.45
N SER A 162 7.63 -12.61 -23.13
CA SER A 162 8.33 -11.75 -22.19
C SER A 162 9.84 -12.01 -22.27
N LYS A 163 10.61 -10.96 -22.53
CA LYS A 163 12.07 -11.04 -22.60
C LYS A 163 12.77 -11.04 -21.22
N VAL A 164 12.03 -10.69 -20.18
CA VAL A 164 12.56 -10.51 -18.81
C VAL A 164 11.75 -11.36 -17.85
N GLY A 165 12.41 -12.29 -17.18
CA GLY A 165 11.82 -13.09 -16.11
C GLY A 165 11.48 -12.26 -14.88
N MET A 166 10.93 -12.90 -13.85
CA MET A 166 10.65 -12.29 -12.55
C MET A 166 11.61 -12.86 -11.51
N SER A 167 12.31 -12.01 -10.77
CA SER A 167 13.16 -12.46 -9.67
C SER A 167 12.29 -12.94 -8.49
N PHE A 168 12.90 -13.75 -7.61
CA PHE A 168 12.23 -14.16 -6.36
C PHE A 168 11.85 -12.94 -5.51
N THR A 169 12.70 -11.94 -5.48
CA THR A 169 12.48 -10.67 -4.78
C THR A 169 11.20 -9.98 -5.27
N GLU A 170 11.08 -9.76 -6.58
CA GLU A 170 9.89 -9.18 -7.20
C GLU A 170 8.63 -10.03 -6.94
N PHE A 171 8.75 -11.35 -7.05
CA PHE A 171 7.62 -12.27 -6.86
C PHE A 171 7.08 -12.21 -5.44
N THR A 172 7.96 -12.08 -4.45
CA THR A 172 7.57 -12.05 -3.03
C THR A 172 7.09 -10.68 -2.56
N TYR A 173 7.33 -9.60 -3.32
CA TYR A 173 6.93 -8.24 -2.94
C TYR A 173 5.46 -8.14 -2.52
N GLN A 174 4.56 -8.80 -3.24
CA GLN A 174 3.13 -8.81 -2.92
C GLN A 174 2.82 -9.36 -1.51
N LEU A 175 3.68 -10.23 -0.95
CA LEU A 175 3.55 -10.74 0.41
C LEU A 175 4.00 -9.69 1.45
N PHE A 176 5.05 -8.94 1.16
CA PHE A 176 5.52 -7.87 2.05
C PHE A 176 4.48 -6.76 2.16
N GLN A 177 3.98 -6.25 1.05
CA GLN A 177 2.91 -5.24 1.05
C GLN A 177 1.62 -5.80 1.65
N GLY A 178 1.30 -7.06 1.41
CA GLY A 178 0.16 -7.73 2.02
C GLY A 178 0.29 -7.84 3.54
N TYR A 179 1.50 -8.12 4.03
CA TYR A 179 1.78 -8.17 5.47
C TYR A 179 1.71 -6.79 6.12
N ASP A 180 2.13 -5.72 5.44
CA ASP A 180 1.92 -4.35 5.91
C ASP A 180 0.44 -4.08 6.20
N PHE A 181 -0.45 -4.48 5.30
CA PHE A 181 -1.88 -4.30 5.53
C PHE A 181 -2.37 -5.12 6.72
N TYR A 182 -1.97 -6.38 6.82
CA TYR A 182 -2.31 -7.22 7.98
C TYR A 182 -1.80 -6.61 9.29
N HIS A 183 -0.55 -6.12 9.32
CA HIS A 183 0.04 -5.46 10.48
C HIS A 183 -0.77 -4.22 10.89
N LEU A 184 -1.03 -3.32 9.95
CA LEU A 184 -1.83 -2.11 10.21
C LEU A 184 -3.27 -2.43 10.60
N TYR A 185 -3.86 -3.47 10.02
CA TYR A 185 -5.18 -3.96 10.43
C TYR A 185 -5.19 -4.37 11.89
N LYS A 186 -4.19 -5.14 12.31
CA LYS A 186 -4.11 -5.68 13.66
C LYS A 186 -3.75 -4.62 14.70
N GLU A 187 -2.75 -3.79 14.42
CA GLU A 187 -2.18 -2.87 15.41
C GLU A 187 -2.85 -1.48 15.41
N LYS A 188 -3.46 -1.07 14.28
CA LYS A 188 -4.04 0.26 14.11
C LYS A 188 -5.51 0.26 13.67
N ASN A 189 -6.16 -0.90 13.68
CA ASN A 189 -7.53 -1.05 13.18
C ASN A 189 -7.72 -0.44 11.78
N CYS A 190 -6.70 -0.58 10.91
CA CYS A 190 -6.73 -0.08 9.56
C CYS A 190 -7.55 -1.01 8.67
N MET A 191 -8.71 -0.55 8.20
CA MET A 191 -9.67 -1.36 7.47
C MET A 191 -9.60 -1.19 5.97
N LEU A 192 -8.91 -0.16 5.46
CA LEU A 192 -8.89 0.18 4.05
C LEU A 192 -7.46 0.37 3.54
N GLN A 193 -7.10 -0.32 2.48
CA GLN A 193 -5.93 0.01 1.67
C GLN A 193 -6.35 0.68 0.37
N MET A 194 -5.66 1.75 0.01
CA MET A 194 -5.89 2.52 -1.22
C MET A 194 -4.59 2.63 -2.01
N GLY A 195 -4.71 2.91 -3.32
CA GLY A 195 -3.54 3.08 -4.18
C GLY A 195 -3.88 3.43 -5.62
N GLY A 196 -2.89 3.41 -6.50
CA GLY A 196 -3.08 3.48 -7.94
C GLY A 196 -3.65 2.18 -8.52
N SER A 197 -4.16 2.23 -9.74
CA SER A 197 -4.76 1.07 -10.41
C SER A 197 -3.77 -0.09 -10.62
N ASP A 198 -2.48 0.20 -10.73
CA ASP A 198 -1.40 -0.79 -10.81
C ASP A 198 -1.21 -1.60 -9.52
N GLN A 199 -1.68 -1.06 -8.38
CA GLN A 199 -1.54 -1.67 -7.05
C GLN A 199 -2.64 -2.68 -6.70
N TRP A 200 -3.69 -2.85 -7.53
CA TRP A 200 -4.82 -3.71 -7.21
C TRP A 200 -4.43 -5.14 -6.81
N GLY A 201 -3.46 -5.72 -7.51
CA GLY A 201 -2.94 -7.06 -7.22
C GLY A 201 -2.33 -7.19 -5.82
N ASN A 202 -1.46 -6.24 -5.45
CA ASN A 202 -0.82 -6.21 -4.14
C ASN A 202 -1.84 -5.93 -3.02
N ILE A 203 -2.71 -4.94 -3.22
CA ILE A 203 -3.76 -4.57 -2.27
C ILE A 203 -4.69 -5.75 -1.96
N THR A 204 -5.13 -6.47 -2.98
CA THR A 204 -6.00 -7.64 -2.79
C THR A 204 -5.28 -8.82 -2.13
N THR A 205 -3.96 -8.92 -2.24
CA THR A 205 -3.17 -9.87 -1.43
C THR A 205 -3.23 -9.51 0.05
N GLY A 206 -3.18 -8.22 0.38
CA GLY A 206 -3.33 -7.74 1.75
C GLY A 206 -4.71 -8.05 2.34
N THR A 207 -5.80 -7.80 1.59
CA THR A 207 -7.15 -8.16 2.06
C THR A 207 -7.30 -9.66 2.28
N GLU A 208 -6.66 -10.49 1.44
CA GLU A 208 -6.66 -11.93 1.60
C GLU A 208 -5.87 -12.39 2.84
N LEU A 209 -4.72 -11.75 3.13
CA LEU A 209 -3.97 -12.01 4.37
C LEU A 209 -4.78 -11.62 5.61
N VAL A 210 -5.44 -10.47 5.62
CA VAL A 210 -6.34 -10.08 6.72
C VAL A 210 -7.43 -11.13 6.91
N ARG A 211 -8.04 -11.61 5.82
CA ARG A 211 -9.08 -12.65 5.89
C ARG A 211 -8.56 -13.96 6.47
N ARG A 212 -7.37 -14.40 6.05
CA ARG A 212 -6.82 -15.73 6.43
C ARG A 212 -6.10 -15.74 7.76
N MET A 213 -5.36 -14.69 8.07
CA MET A 213 -4.60 -14.58 9.33
C MET A 213 -5.40 -13.89 10.42
N GLY A 214 -6.10 -12.80 10.09
CA GLY A 214 -6.86 -11.98 11.02
C GLY A 214 -8.30 -12.45 11.24
N GLN A 215 -8.80 -13.39 10.42
CA GLN A 215 -10.20 -13.85 10.43
C GLN A 215 -11.21 -12.69 10.33
N GLY A 216 -10.78 -11.57 9.73
CA GLY A 216 -11.54 -10.34 9.59
C GLY A 216 -11.84 -9.99 8.13
N LYS A 217 -12.47 -8.84 7.95
CA LYS A 217 -12.77 -8.24 6.65
C LYS A 217 -12.01 -6.93 6.53
N ALA A 218 -11.32 -6.75 5.42
CA ALA A 218 -10.68 -5.50 5.05
C ALA A 218 -11.12 -5.10 3.64
N TYR A 219 -10.92 -3.84 3.31
CA TYR A 219 -11.45 -3.22 2.10
C TYR A 219 -10.34 -2.66 1.23
N ALA A 220 -10.64 -2.49 -0.04
CA ALA A 220 -9.70 -1.99 -1.03
C ALA A 220 -10.36 -1.03 -2.02
N LEU A 221 -9.60 -0.02 -2.42
CA LEU A 221 -10.00 0.95 -3.42
C LEU A 221 -8.77 1.39 -4.21
N THR A 222 -8.90 1.50 -5.54
CA THR A 222 -7.86 2.07 -6.38
C THR A 222 -8.37 3.22 -7.23
N CYS A 223 -7.46 4.12 -7.57
CA CYS A 223 -7.71 5.24 -8.45
C CYS A 223 -6.91 5.11 -9.75
N LYS A 224 -7.42 5.76 -10.80
CA LYS A 224 -6.72 5.86 -12.07
C LYS A 224 -5.40 6.62 -11.88
N LEU A 225 -4.35 6.14 -12.51
CA LEU A 225 -3.06 6.79 -12.64
C LEU A 225 -2.99 7.57 -13.94
#